data_956edaf4cbb729d011ead1853b8005a2
#
_entry.id   956edaf4cbb729d011ead1853b8005a2
#
_cell.length_a   1.000
_cell.length_b   1.000
_cell.length_c   1.000
_cell.angle_alpha   90.00
_cell.angle_beta   90.00
_cell.angle_gamma   90.00
#
_symmetry.space_group_name_H-M   'P 1'
#
loop_
_entity.id
_entity.type
_entity.pdbx_description
1 polymer ?
#
loop_
_entity_poly.entity_id
_entity_poly.type
_entity_poly.pdbx_seq_one_letter_code
_entity_poly.pdbx_strand_id
1 'polypeptide(L)'
;MLLSSTAIYAVGASGMYQWSVALSGYVSTETGKAPTAYLWMPEGCQQVKAVVFAQQNMTEEMIFKMPVFQKRMKELGVGLIWVAPCFTQNWNPTTGCQQTFEEMMVGLAGQSGHKELEHVPVIPLGHSAQATFPWNFAAWNPDRTLCVISFHGDAPRTNLCGYGTANVEWGRVRNIDGIPGLMIEGEYEWWEARVRPALAFQMMYPNSCISFLCDAGSGHFECMPETAEYIAMFIRKSLEQRLQVDGSLKKLTPQDGWLACRYNPDLQPNDGDGAKDDIFTINQRPQAAPYIDYQGDRHDAFWYFDQEMAELTEARYAETRGKLVRPLEKPTYTISADGKRVSVNVPADVHVEVISGPLRKVNNHTFEVYPYESGLDNPKRSFTSWLIAIRDGDSKYKRAVQPIEVKFPNPLKK
;
A
#
# COMPACT_ATOMS: atom_id res chain seq x y z
N MET A 1 23.28 -3.47 -42.86
CA MET A 1 22.78 -4.62 -42.08
C MET A 1 22.01 -4.07 -40.87
N LEU A 2 20.72 -3.92 -41.03
CA LEU A 2 19.82 -3.42 -39.97
C LEU A 2 19.47 -4.60 -39.10
N LEU A 3 20.00 -4.62 -37.89
CA LEU A 3 19.55 -5.55 -36.85
C LEU A 3 18.21 -5.04 -36.34
N SER A 4 17.13 -5.70 -36.75
CA SER A 4 15.81 -5.52 -36.13
C SER A 4 15.86 -6.13 -34.75
N SER A 5 15.91 -5.29 -33.72
CA SER A 5 15.63 -5.72 -32.33
C SER A 5 14.15 -6.06 -32.23
N THR A 6 13.82 -7.34 -32.32
CA THR A 6 12.53 -7.84 -31.87
C THR A 6 12.43 -7.61 -30.38
N ALA A 7 11.65 -6.61 -29.96
CA ALA A 7 11.26 -6.43 -28.60
C ALA A 7 10.47 -7.69 -28.17
N ILE A 8 11.07 -8.51 -27.34
CA ILE A 8 10.36 -9.61 -26.67
C ILE A 8 9.51 -8.94 -25.60
N TYR A 9 8.24 -8.75 -25.89
CA TYR A 9 7.25 -8.35 -24.88
C TYR A 9 7.11 -9.50 -23.89
N ALA A 10 7.77 -9.40 -22.75
CA ALA A 10 7.46 -10.26 -21.63
C ALA A 10 6.03 -9.93 -21.19
N VAL A 11 5.10 -10.85 -21.39
CA VAL A 11 3.75 -10.73 -20.82
C VAL A 11 3.92 -10.72 -19.31
N GLY A 12 3.60 -9.60 -18.67
CA GLY A 12 3.76 -9.45 -17.22
C GLY A 12 2.92 -10.44 -16.42
N ALA A 13 3.24 -10.60 -15.15
CA ALA A 13 2.69 -11.58 -14.22
C ALA A 13 1.16 -11.64 -14.15
N SER A 14 0.46 -10.58 -14.54
CA SER A 14 -1.00 -10.52 -14.56
C SER A 14 -1.59 -10.14 -15.92
N GLY A 15 -0.77 -9.99 -16.96
CA GLY A 15 -1.19 -9.47 -18.26
C GLY A 15 -1.46 -7.96 -18.27
N MET A 16 -1.24 -7.28 -17.14
CA MET A 16 -1.48 -5.84 -17.02
C MET A 16 -0.22 -5.01 -17.33
N TYR A 17 0.97 -5.54 -17.04
CA TYR A 17 2.23 -4.82 -17.20
C TYR A 17 2.75 -4.90 -18.64
N GLN A 18 3.23 -3.77 -19.18
CA GLN A 18 3.70 -3.69 -20.56
C GLN A 18 5.20 -4.02 -20.68
N TRP A 19 6.01 -3.73 -19.66
CA TRP A 19 7.45 -3.93 -19.68
C TRP A 19 7.94 -4.58 -18.39
N SER A 20 9.09 -5.23 -18.48
CA SER A 20 9.74 -5.81 -17.32
C SER A 20 11.25 -5.83 -17.46
N VAL A 21 11.95 -5.84 -16.31
CA VAL A 21 13.41 -5.93 -16.24
C VAL A 21 13.80 -6.85 -15.09
N ALA A 22 14.75 -7.78 -15.35
CA ALA A 22 15.31 -8.61 -14.29
C ALA A 22 16.37 -7.83 -13.49
N LEU A 23 16.31 -7.91 -12.17
CA LEU A 23 17.24 -7.24 -11.26
C LEU A 23 18.41 -8.18 -10.93
N SER A 24 19.26 -8.43 -11.90
CA SER A 24 20.32 -9.46 -11.83
C SER A 24 21.41 -9.18 -10.79
N GLY A 25 21.54 -7.94 -10.33
CA GLY A 25 22.45 -7.56 -9.24
C GLY A 25 22.05 -8.03 -7.85
N TYR A 26 20.82 -8.54 -7.70
CA TYR A 26 20.26 -9.00 -6.43
C TYR A 26 19.72 -10.42 -6.55
N VAL A 27 19.93 -11.23 -5.50
CA VAL A 27 19.33 -12.55 -5.39
C VAL A 27 18.44 -12.61 -4.18
N SER A 28 17.15 -12.84 -4.40
CA SER A 28 16.19 -12.98 -3.31
C SER A 28 16.56 -14.16 -2.41
N THR A 29 16.69 -13.89 -1.12
CA THR A 29 16.96 -14.94 -0.12
C THR A 29 15.79 -15.92 0.01
N GLU A 30 14.61 -15.51 -0.42
CA GLU A 30 13.38 -16.30 -0.38
C GLU A 30 13.31 -17.31 -1.54
N THR A 31 13.60 -16.87 -2.75
CA THR A 31 13.44 -17.67 -3.96
C THR A 31 14.74 -18.20 -4.53
N GLY A 32 15.88 -17.61 -4.16
CA GLY A 32 17.18 -17.89 -4.75
C GLY A 32 17.32 -17.39 -6.20
N LYS A 33 16.41 -16.53 -6.66
CA LYS A 33 16.38 -15.95 -8.01
C LYS A 33 16.47 -14.44 -7.97
N ALA A 34 16.85 -13.85 -9.09
CA ALA A 34 16.77 -12.41 -9.28
C ALA A 34 15.29 -11.96 -9.32
N PRO A 35 14.93 -10.88 -8.60
CA PRO A 35 13.62 -10.27 -8.75
C PRO A 35 13.42 -9.71 -10.16
N THR A 36 12.17 -9.58 -10.56
CA THR A 36 11.78 -8.89 -11.78
C THR A 36 10.92 -7.69 -11.43
N ALA A 37 11.27 -6.55 -11.99
CA ALA A 37 10.46 -5.35 -11.92
C ALA A 37 9.55 -5.28 -13.15
N TYR A 38 8.27 -5.03 -12.93
CA TYR A 38 7.22 -4.91 -13.93
C TYR A 38 6.71 -3.47 -13.95
N LEU A 39 6.50 -2.91 -15.13
CA LEU A 39 6.01 -1.56 -15.31
C LEU A 39 4.65 -1.55 -16.01
N TRP A 40 3.69 -0.89 -15.37
CA TRP A 40 2.44 -0.48 -16.00
C TRP A 40 2.45 1.02 -16.23
N MET A 41 2.06 1.42 -17.43
CA MET A 41 1.91 2.81 -17.81
C MET A 41 0.51 3.08 -18.29
N PRO A 42 -0.06 4.26 -17.98
CA PRO A 42 -1.33 4.67 -18.54
C PRO A 42 -1.28 4.70 -20.07
N GLU A 43 -2.31 4.12 -20.69
CA GLU A 43 -2.44 4.17 -22.14
C GLU A 43 -2.43 5.61 -22.67
N GLY A 44 -1.57 5.89 -23.66
CA GLY A 44 -1.42 7.22 -24.25
C GLY A 44 -0.63 8.21 -23.40
N CYS A 45 -0.04 7.79 -22.28
CA CYS A 45 0.83 8.63 -21.47
C CYS A 45 2.08 9.01 -22.27
N GLN A 46 2.25 10.32 -22.55
CA GLN A 46 3.41 10.84 -23.29
C GLN A 46 4.59 11.10 -22.35
N GLN A 47 4.32 11.49 -21.11
CA GLN A 47 5.32 11.76 -20.08
C GLN A 47 4.78 11.38 -18.72
N VAL A 48 5.55 10.57 -18.01
CA VAL A 48 5.25 10.15 -16.63
C VAL A 48 5.59 11.27 -15.67
N LYS A 49 4.67 11.58 -14.76
CA LYS A 49 4.89 12.60 -13.71
C LYS A 49 5.49 12.02 -12.45
N ALA A 50 5.16 10.78 -12.14
CA ALA A 50 5.66 10.03 -10.98
C ALA A 50 5.38 8.54 -11.17
N VAL A 51 5.95 7.70 -10.32
CA VAL A 51 5.65 6.27 -10.28
C VAL A 51 5.33 5.81 -8.86
N VAL A 52 4.30 4.97 -8.71
CA VAL A 52 4.10 4.20 -7.47
C VAL A 52 4.99 2.98 -7.53
N PHE A 53 5.82 2.82 -6.51
CA PHE A 53 6.76 1.72 -6.39
C PHE A 53 6.35 0.81 -5.23
N ALA A 54 5.99 -0.43 -5.55
CA ALA A 54 5.64 -1.45 -4.58
C ALA A 54 6.37 -2.77 -4.86
N GLN A 55 6.51 -3.58 -3.82
CA GLN A 55 7.17 -4.88 -3.88
C GLN A 55 6.22 -5.98 -3.43
N GLN A 56 6.44 -7.20 -3.91
CA GLN A 56 5.61 -8.35 -3.58
C GLN A 56 5.54 -8.59 -2.08
N ASN A 57 4.32 -8.48 -1.56
CA ASN A 57 3.94 -8.94 -0.24
C ASN A 57 2.49 -9.49 -0.31
N MET A 58 1.47 -8.63 -0.19
CA MET A 58 0.07 -9.07 -0.22
C MET A 58 -0.85 -8.06 -0.92
N THR A 59 -1.32 -7.04 -0.23
CA THR A 59 -2.39 -6.14 -0.68
C THR A 59 -1.94 -5.15 -1.76
N GLU A 60 -0.65 -4.90 -1.89
CA GLU A 60 -0.10 -3.97 -2.90
C GLU A 60 -0.52 -4.35 -4.32
N GLU A 61 -0.49 -5.66 -4.63
CA GLU A 61 -0.91 -6.16 -5.95
C GLU A 61 -2.40 -5.97 -6.17
N MET A 62 -3.21 -6.18 -5.13
CA MET A 62 -4.65 -5.92 -5.16
C MET A 62 -4.93 -4.45 -5.51
N ILE A 63 -4.25 -3.51 -4.84
CA ILE A 63 -4.39 -2.07 -5.10
C ILE A 63 -4.06 -1.75 -6.56
N PHE A 64 -2.94 -2.27 -7.07
CA PHE A 64 -2.50 -2.02 -8.44
C PHE A 64 -3.47 -2.57 -9.50
N LYS A 65 -4.13 -3.70 -9.21
CA LYS A 65 -5.11 -4.33 -10.09
C LYS A 65 -6.51 -3.69 -10.03
N MET A 66 -6.78 -2.83 -9.04
CA MET A 66 -8.09 -2.18 -8.93
C MET A 66 -8.37 -1.25 -10.11
N PRO A 67 -9.47 -1.42 -10.85
CA PRO A 67 -9.81 -0.55 -11.98
C PRO A 67 -9.94 0.92 -11.58
N VAL A 68 -10.46 1.19 -10.39
CA VAL A 68 -10.60 2.56 -9.86
C VAL A 68 -9.23 3.19 -9.64
N PHE A 69 -8.27 2.46 -9.06
CA PHE A 69 -6.92 2.97 -8.83
C PHE A 69 -6.18 3.23 -10.16
N GLN A 70 -6.24 2.27 -11.10
CA GLN A 70 -5.64 2.44 -12.43
C GLN A 70 -6.23 3.64 -13.18
N LYS A 71 -7.56 3.83 -13.10
CA LYS A 71 -8.22 4.99 -13.69
C LYS A 71 -7.64 6.29 -13.13
N ARG A 72 -7.51 6.40 -11.80
CA ARG A 72 -6.94 7.58 -11.16
C ARG A 72 -5.47 7.80 -11.52
N MET A 73 -4.66 6.74 -11.54
CA MET A 73 -3.26 6.83 -11.96
C MET A 73 -3.15 7.28 -13.43
N LYS A 74 -4.05 6.82 -14.31
CA LYS A 74 -4.14 7.30 -15.69
C LYS A 74 -4.45 8.80 -15.77
N GLU A 75 -5.43 9.28 -15.01
CA GLU A 75 -5.81 10.70 -14.93
C GLU A 75 -4.65 11.58 -14.44
N LEU A 76 -3.82 11.06 -13.54
CA LEU A 76 -2.69 11.77 -12.95
C LEU A 76 -1.40 11.69 -13.77
N GLY A 77 -1.30 10.78 -14.73
CA GLY A 77 -0.06 10.49 -15.46
C GLY A 77 0.98 9.79 -14.59
N VAL A 78 0.54 8.87 -13.72
CA VAL A 78 1.37 8.12 -12.77
C VAL A 78 1.51 6.67 -13.23
N GLY A 79 2.74 6.17 -13.33
CA GLY A 79 3.02 4.76 -13.62
C GLY A 79 3.02 3.90 -12.36
N LEU A 80 2.95 2.57 -12.54
CA LEU A 80 3.01 1.60 -11.45
C LEU A 80 4.19 0.65 -11.67
N ILE A 81 5.06 0.52 -10.67
CA ILE A 81 6.19 -0.42 -10.66
C ILE A 81 5.93 -1.48 -9.61
N TRP A 82 5.86 -2.72 -10.04
CA TRP A 82 5.70 -3.91 -9.22
C TRP A 82 6.94 -4.76 -9.26
N VAL A 83 7.52 -5.09 -8.11
CA VAL A 83 8.72 -5.94 -8.03
C VAL A 83 8.40 -7.26 -7.34
N ALA A 84 8.71 -8.36 -8.01
CA ALA A 84 8.45 -9.71 -7.50
C ALA A 84 9.58 -10.68 -7.87
N PRO A 85 10.03 -11.50 -6.91
CA PRO A 85 9.81 -11.35 -5.47
C PRO A 85 10.37 -10.04 -4.92
N CYS A 86 10.03 -9.66 -3.69
CA CYS A 86 10.59 -8.45 -3.10
C CYS A 86 12.12 -8.55 -3.00
N PHE A 87 12.83 -7.44 -3.24
CA PHE A 87 14.27 -7.41 -3.08
C PHE A 87 14.72 -6.76 -1.77
N THR A 88 13.91 -5.90 -1.16
CA THR A 88 14.23 -5.30 0.13
C THR A 88 12.95 -5.10 0.96
N GLN A 89 12.86 -5.73 2.11
CA GLN A 89 11.68 -5.64 2.96
C GLN A 89 11.59 -4.30 3.69
N ASN A 90 12.70 -3.75 4.13
CA ASN A 90 12.73 -2.57 4.98
C ASN A 90 13.61 -1.43 4.44
N TRP A 91 14.04 -1.52 3.17
CA TRP A 91 14.93 -0.53 2.56
C TRP A 91 16.20 -0.27 3.39
N ASN A 92 16.99 -1.32 3.62
CA ASN A 92 18.25 -1.17 4.31
C ASN A 92 19.39 -0.85 3.31
N PRO A 93 19.96 0.36 3.35
CA PRO A 93 21.01 0.76 2.39
C PRO A 93 22.25 -0.13 2.38
N THR A 94 22.53 -0.81 3.48
CA THR A 94 23.68 -1.74 3.58
C THR A 94 23.55 -2.97 2.69
N THR A 95 22.35 -3.24 2.15
CA THR A 95 22.08 -4.37 1.25
C THR A 95 22.26 -4.04 -0.23
N GLY A 96 22.66 -2.81 -0.57
CA GLY A 96 22.77 -2.38 -1.97
C GLY A 96 21.43 -2.03 -2.63
N CYS A 97 20.34 -1.91 -1.85
CA CYS A 97 19.00 -1.68 -2.38
C CYS A 97 18.87 -0.38 -3.19
N GLN A 98 19.66 0.65 -2.86
CA GLN A 98 19.66 1.90 -3.63
C GLN A 98 20.21 1.68 -5.04
N GLN A 99 21.36 1.02 -5.16
CA GLN A 99 21.95 0.72 -6.47
C GLN A 99 20.99 -0.15 -7.31
N THR A 100 20.42 -1.19 -6.71
CA THR A 100 19.44 -2.06 -7.38
C THR A 100 18.22 -1.26 -7.87
N PHE A 101 17.75 -0.30 -7.08
CA PHE A 101 16.66 0.59 -7.47
C PHE A 101 17.03 1.49 -8.67
N GLU A 102 18.22 2.11 -8.66
CA GLU A 102 18.66 2.95 -9.78
C GLU A 102 18.83 2.13 -11.07
N GLU A 103 19.43 0.95 -10.98
CA GLU A 103 19.57 0.01 -12.11
C GLU A 103 18.17 -0.40 -12.65
N MET A 104 17.20 -0.63 -11.76
CA MET A 104 15.81 -0.90 -12.13
C MET A 104 15.20 0.24 -12.92
N MET A 105 15.34 1.47 -12.46
CA MET A 105 14.75 2.64 -13.11
C MET A 105 15.37 2.90 -14.48
N VAL A 106 16.69 2.78 -14.59
CA VAL A 106 17.41 2.86 -15.88
C VAL A 106 16.96 1.74 -16.83
N GLY A 107 16.85 0.51 -16.32
CA GLY A 107 16.40 -0.63 -17.12
C GLY A 107 14.97 -0.46 -17.63
N LEU A 108 14.05 -0.03 -16.78
CA LEU A 108 12.66 0.23 -17.17
C LEU A 108 12.54 1.41 -18.14
N ALA A 109 13.34 2.48 -17.96
CA ALA A 109 13.42 3.59 -18.89
C ALA A 109 13.88 3.12 -20.29
N GLY A 110 14.91 2.27 -20.32
CA GLY A 110 15.42 1.70 -21.56
C GLY A 110 14.42 0.79 -22.28
N GLN A 111 13.71 -0.05 -21.53
CA GLN A 111 12.71 -0.99 -22.09
C GLN A 111 11.45 -0.30 -22.58
N SER A 112 10.96 0.72 -21.85
CA SER A 112 9.72 1.42 -22.18
C SER A 112 9.89 2.57 -23.16
N GLY A 113 11.10 3.11 -23.26
CA GLY A 113 11.38 4.36 -23.99
C GLY A 113 11.05 5.63 -23.20
N HIS A 114 10.48 5.51 -22.01
CA HIS A 114 10.18 6.61 -21.09
C HIS A 114 11.43 6.99 -20.29
N LYS A 115 12.32 7.78 -20.90
CA LYS A 115 13.61 8.16 -20.28
C LYS A 115 13.46 8.93 -18.99
N GLU A 116 12.37 9.64 -18.81
CA GLU A 116 12.06 10.37 -17.58
C GLU A 116 11.98 9.46 -16.35
N LEU A 117 11.74 8.15 -16.51
CA LEU A 117 11.73 7.19 -15.40
C LEU A 117 13.02 7.18 -14.60
N GLU A 118 14.17 7.53 -15.23
CA GLU A 118 15.44 7.64 -14.52
C GLU A 118 15.41 8.68 -13.38
N HIS A 119 14.52 9.68 -13.48
CA HIS A 119 14.54 10.85 -12.59
C HIS A 119 13.17 11.23 -12.00
N VAL A 120 12.08 10.64 -12.47
CA VAL A 120 10.74 10.99 -11.96
C VAL A 120 10.62 10.77 -10.46
N PRO A 121 9.77 11.55 -9.78
CA PRO A 121 9.41 11.31 -8.40
C PRO A 121 8.82 9.92 -8.17
N VAL A 122 9.07 9.38 -6.98
CA VAL A 122 8.65 8.04 -6.56
C VAL A 122 7.69 8.14 -5.39
N ILE A 123 6.69 7.28 -5.42
CA ILE A 123 5.70 7.09 -4.36
C ILE A 123 5.90 5.67 -3.84
N PRO A 124 6.76 5.45 -2.84
CA PRO A 124 6.89 4.13 -2.25
C PRO A 124 5.60 3.77 -1.51
N LEU A 125 5.07 2.58 -1.81
CA LEU A 125 3.88 1.99 -1.20
C LEU A 125 4.20 0.61 -0.68
N GLY A 126 3.87 0.34 0.57
CA GLY A 126 4.06 -0.98 1.19
C GLY A 126 2.97 -1.31 2.18
N HIS A 127 2.57 -2.57 2.17
CA HIS A 127 1.57 -3.16 3.07
C HIS A 127 2.24 -4.06 4.10
N SER A 128 1.77 -4.02 5.36
CA SER A 128 2.17 -4.96 6.41
C SER A 128 3.70 -5.08 6.54
N ALA A 129 4.26 -6.24 6.31
CA ALA A 129 5.72 -6.48 6.37
C ALA A 129 6.55 -5.56 5.45
N GLN A 130 5.94 -4.99 4.41
CA GLN A 130 6.56 -4.01 3.52
C GLN A 130 6.25 -2.55 3.90
N ALA A 131 5.46 -2.30 4.94
CA ALA A 131 5.02 -0.94 5.26
C ALA A 131 6.11 -0.05 5.88
N THR A 132 7.22 -0.64 6.32
CA THR A 132 8.39 0.08 6.84
C THR A 132 9.27 0.65 5.73
N PHE A 133 9.37 -0.07 4.58
CA PHE A 133 10.28 0.38 3.51
C PHE A 133 9.94 1.77 2.95
N PRO A 134 8.66 2.18 2.80
CA PRO A 134 8.33 3.49 2.25
C PRO A 134 8.93 4.66 3.06
N TRP A 135 8.91 4.56 4.36
CA TRP A 135 9.50 5.57 5.26
C TRP A 135 11.03 5.60 5.13
N ASN A 136 11.66 4.44 5.09
CA ASN A 136 13.12 4.34 4.96
C ASN A 136 13.58 4.79 3.56
N PHE A 137 12.81 4.48 2.51
CA PHE A 137 13.04 5.01 1.17
C PHE A 137 13.04 6.54 1.17
N ALA A 138 12.02 7.17 1.75
CA ALA A 138 11.89 8.61 1.83
C ALA A 138 13.06 9.26 2.57
N ALA A 139 13.51 8.66 3.68
CA ALA A 139 14.66 9.17 4.44
C ALA A 139 15.98 9.10 3.65
N TRP A 140 16.12 8.12 2.73
CA TRP A 140 17.33 7.94 1.92
C TRP A 140 17.26 8.64 0.57
N ASN A 141 16.05 8.86 0.01
CA ASN A 141 15.82 9.53 -1.28
C ASN A 141 14.82 10.70 -1.13
N PRO A 142 15.05 11.67 -0.21
CA PRO A 142 14.07 12.70 0.10
C PRO A 142 13.73 13.60 -1.09
N ASP A 143 14.72 13.87 -1.95
CA ASP A 143 14.55 14.74 -3.13
C ASP A 143 13.83 14.04 -4.29
N ARG A 144 13.66 12.72 -4.21
CA ARG A 144 12.97 11.92 -5.22
C ARG A 144 11.65 11.33 -4.69
N THR A 145 11.35 11.48 -3.41
CA THR A 145 10.11 10.96 -2.82
C THR A 145 8.99 11.99 -2.91
N LEU A 146 7.96 11.71 -3.71
CA LEU A 146 6.78 12.56 -3.82
C LEU A 146 5.95 12.52 -2.54
N CYS A 147 5.59 11.34 -2.09
CA CYS A 147 4.90 11.05 -0.85
C CYS A 147 5.15 9.59 -0.44
N VAL A 148 4.76 9.26 0.79
CA VAL A 148 4.91 7.91 1.37
C VAL A 148 3.54 7.31 1.61
N ILE A 149 3.36 6.00 1.34
CA ILE A 149 2.13 5.27 1.66
C ILE A 149 2.50 4.00 2.44
N SER A 150 2.18 4.01 3.74
CA SER A 150 2.30 2.89 4.66
C SER A 150 0.90 2.31 4.89
N PHE A 151 0.59 1.22 4.18
CA PHE A 151 -0.74 0.63 4.16
C PHE A 151 -0.83 -0.52 5.16
N HIS A 152 -1.73 -0.44 6.12
CA HIS A 152 -1.93 -1.37 7.24
C HIS A 152 -0.59 -1.71 7.93
N GLY A 153 0.16 -0.66 8.26
CA GLY A 153 1.55 -0.80 8.62
C GLY A 153 2.10 0.20 9.61
N ASP A 154 3.40 0.30 9.61
CA ASP A 154 4.17 0.95 10.67
C ASP A 154 4.30 2.47 10.50
N ALA A 155 4.48 3.14 11.61
CA ALA A 155 4.92 4.53 11.68
C ALA A 155 6.40 4.68 11.25
N PRO A 156 6.84 5.90 10.91
CA PRO A 156 8.25 6.16 10.64
C PRO A 156 9.17 5.69 11.77
N ARG A 157 10.29 5.08 11.40
CA ARG A 157 11.31 4.55 12.34
C ARG A 157 10.82 3.45 13.27
N THR A 158 9.77 2.75 12.90
CA THR A 158 9.31 1.54 13.57
C THR A 158 9.36 0.35 12.59
N ASN A 159 9.32 -0.87 13.11
CA ASN A 159 9.34 -2.08 12.30
C ASN A 159 8.61 -3.22 13.04
N LEU A 160 7.38 -2.96 13.45
CA LEU A 160 6.53 -3.95 14.13
C LEU A 160 6.02 -4.98 13.12
N CYS A 161 5.61 -4.52 11.93
CA CYS A 161 5.14 -5.38 10.85
C CYS A 161 6.23 -6.27 10.26
N GLY A 162 7.50 -5.88 10.37
CA GLY A 162 8.64 -6.65 9.91
C GLY A 162 9.07 -7.78 10.85
N TYR A 163 8.16 -8.30 11.66
CA TYR A 163 8.39 -9.45 12.56
C TYR A 163 9.59 -9.29 13.50
N GLY A 164 9.81 -8.06 13.99
CA GLY A 164 10.86 -7.77 14.95
C GLY A 164 12.28 -7.70 14.37
N THR A 165 12.41 -7.55 13.05
CA THR A 165 13.71 -7.18 12.46
C THR A 165 14.11 -5.79 12.94
N ALA A 166 15.42 -5.53 13.05
CA ALA A 166 15.91 -4.24 13.54
C ALA A 166 15.44 -3.08 12.64
N ASN A 167 15.09 -1.97 13.25
CA ASN A 167 14.83 -0.73 12.52
C ASN A 167 16.09 -0.29 11.78
N VAL A 168 15.90 0.27 10.59
CA VAL A 168 16.98 0.88 9.82
C VAL A 168 17.36 2.21 10.45
N GLU A 169 18.62 2.42 10.72
CA GLU A 169 19.12 3.68 11.25
C GLU A 169 19.21 4.75 10.16
N TRP A 170 18.50 5.85 10.35
CA TRP A 170 18.55 6.98 9.40
C TRP A 170 19.77 7.86 9.56
N GLY A 171 20.44 7.80 10.72
CA GLY A 171 21.46 8.76 11.11
C GLY A 171 20.86 10.11 11.57
N ARG A 172 21.73 11.02 11.99
CA ARG A 172 21.30 12.27 12.64
C ARG A 172 20.72 13.32 11.70
N VAL A 173 21.14 13.29 10.44
CA VAL A 173 20.81 14.35 9.45
C VAL A 173 19.68 13.95 8.51
N ARG A 174 19.23 12.70 8.56
CA ARG A 174 18.17 12.20 7.69
C ARG A 174 16.83 12.26 8.38
N ASN A 175 15.87 12.85 7.70
CA ASN A 175 14.48 12.92 8.13
C ASN A 175 13.58 12.97 6.89
N ILE A 176 12.29 13.04 7.12
CA ILE A 176 11.25 13.17 6.09
C ILE A 176 10.52 14.51 6.17
N ASP A 177 11.19 15.55 6.67
CA ASP A 177 10.62 16.89 6.81
C ASP A 177 10.06 17.41 5.49
N GLY A 178 8.79 17.82 5.51
CA GLY A 178 8.08 18.35 4.35
C GLY A 178 7.74 17.32 3.28
N ILE A 179 7.94 16.02 3.55
CA ILE A 179 7.46 14.92 2.70
C ILE A 179 6.15 14.41 3.29
N PRO A 180 5.01 14.48 2.57
CA PRO A 180 3.76 13.97 3.09
C PRO A 180 3.78 12.44 3.15
N GLY A 181 3.34 11.90 4.27
CA GLY A 181 3.20 10.47 4.48
C GLY A 181 1.79 10.10 4.90
N LEU A 182 1.22 9.09 4.26
CA LEU A 182 -0.08 8.53 4.62
C LEU A 182 0.13 7.19 5.31
N MET A 183 -0.31 7.11 6.55
CA MET A 183 -0.41 5.88 7.32
C MET A 183 -1.88 5.44 7.31
N ILE A 184 -2.15 4.19 6.95
CA ILE A 184 -3.50 3.61 6.97
C ILE A 184 -3.49 2.41 7.89
N GLU A 185 -4.52 2.25 8.70
CA GLU A 185 -4.75 1.08 9.54
C GLU A 185 -6.21 0.66 9.47
N GLY A 186 -6.49 -0.65 9.38
CA GLY A 186 -7.86 -1.16 9.36
C GLY A 186 -8.53 -1.02 10.73
N GLU A 187 -9.83 -0.72 10.74
CA GLU A 187 -10.60 -0.58 11.98
C GLU A 187 -10.57 -1.86 12.83
N TYR A 188 -10.63 -3.04 12.18
CA TYR A 188 -10.65 -4.34 12.86
C TYR A 188 -9.28 -4.88 13.24
N GLU A 189 -8.22 -4.26 12.72
CA GLU A 189 -6.85 -4.56 13.11
C GLU A 189 -6.25 -3.48 14.01
N TRP A 190 -7.08 -2.59 14.56
CA TRP A 190 -6.59 -1.44 15.32
C TRP A 190 -5.48 -1.81 16.29
N TRP A 191 -4.33 -1.17 16.12
CA TRP A 191 -3.18 -1.41 16.93
C TRP A 191 -2.54 -0.10 17.38
N GLU A 192 -2.82 0.27 18.60
CA GLU A 192 -2.34 1.52 19.20
C GLU A 192 -0.80 1.63 19.20
N ALA A 193 -0.09 0.49 19.27
CA ALA A 193 1.36 0.43 19.19
C ALA A 193 1.93 0.94 17.84
N ARG A 194 1.11 1.07 16.79
CA ARG A 194 1.48 1.69 15.52
C ARG A 194 1.14 3.18 15.47
N VAL A 195 0.03 3.57 16.07
CA VAL A 195 -0.48 4.94 16.02
C VAL A 195 0.34 5.87 16.92
N ARG A 196 0.61 5.47 18.16
CA ARG A 196 1.38 6.27 19.13
C ARG A 196 2.79 6.63 18.64
N PRO A 197 3.58 5.73 18.04
CA PRO A 197 4.87 6.12 17.48
C PRO A 197 4.78 7.17 16.37
N ALA A 198 3.71 7.19 15.56
CA ALA A 198 3.52 8.23 14.56
C ALA A 198 3.31 9.60 15.20
N LEU A 199 2.49 9.68 16.25
CA LEU A 199 2.31 10.91 17.03
C LEU A 199 3.62 11.35 17.71
N ALA A 200 4.33 10.41 18.34
CA ALA A 200 5.63 10.69 18.95
C ALA A 200 6.67 11.17 17.91
N PHE A 201 6.64 10.60 16.69
CA PHE A 201 7.51 11.05 15.61
C PHE A 201 7.22 12.50 15.21
N GLN A 202 5.96 12.89 15.08
CA GLN A 202 5.59 14.28 14.78
C GLN A 202 6.05 15.26 15.88
N MET A 203 6.01 14.84 17.14
CA MET A 203 6.53 15.65 18.24
C MET A 203 8.06 15.84 18.16
N MET A 204 8.80 14.79 17.81
CA MET A 204 10.26 14.85 17.65
C MET A 204 10.70 15.59 16.38
N TYR A 205 9.88 15.53 15.33
CA TYR A 205 10.15 16.12 14.02
C TYR A 205 8.97 17.01 13.59
N PRO A 206 8.91 18.24 14.12
CA PRO A 206 7.73 19.11 13.98
C PRO A 206 7.48 19.60 12.55
N ASN A 207 8.41 19.35 11.61
CA ASN A 207 8.23 19.63 10.19
C ASN A 207 7.71 18.40 9.40
N SER A 208 7.36 17.31 10.07
CA SER A 208 6.76 16.15 9.42
C SER A 208 5.30 16.41 9.07
N CYS A 209 4.86 15.87 7.91
CA CYS A 209 3.50 15.97 7.39
C CYS A 209 2.88 14.57 7.31
N ILE A 210 2.49 14.01 8.46
CA ILE A 210 1.93 12.65 8.52
C ILE A 210 0.42 12.71 8.62
N SER A 211 -0.26 12.12 7.63
CA SER A 211 -1.69 11.88 7.62
C SER A 211 -2.00 10.46 8.09
N PHE A 212 -3.14 10.28 8.70
CA PHE A 212 -3.62 8.99 9.15
C PHE A 212 -5.05 8.74 8.66
N LEU A 213 -5.31 7.52 8.22
CA LEU A 213 -6.65 7.03 7.92
C LEU A 213 -6.89 5.72 8.67
N CYS A 214 -7.92 5.68 9.50
CA CYS A 214 -8.53 4.42 9.88
C CYS A 214 -9.45 3.96 8.75
N ASP A 215 -9.13 2.82 8.13
CA ASP A 215 -9.95 2.25 7.05
C ASP A 215 -11.19 1.59 7.63
N ALA A 216 -12.28 2.33 7.62
CA ALA A 216 -13.52 1.98 8.28
C ALA A 216 -14.12 0.66 7.75
N GLY A 217 -14.41 -0.27 8.66
CA GLY A 217 -14.97 -1.57 8.33
C GLY A 217 -13.99 -2.52 7.64
N SER A 218 -12.69 -2.26 7.71
CA SER A 218 -11.64 -3.08 7.14
C SER A 218 -10.76 -3.72 8.20
N GLY A 219 -10.19 -4.88 7.88
CA GLY A 219 -9.15 -5.57 8.64
C GLY A 219 -7.77 -5.35 8.04
N HIS A 220 -6.92 -6.37 8.10
CA HIS A 220 -5.51 -6.24 7.72
C HIS A 220 -5.22 -6.47 6.23
N PHE A 221 -6.05 -7.23 5.52
CA PHE A 221 -5.65 -7.81 4.24
C PHE A 221 -6.37 -7.26 3.02
N GLU A 222 -7.33 -6.38 3.18
CA GLU A 222 -8.11 -5.84 2.07
C GLU A 222 -7.84 -4.36 1.84
N CYS A 223 -8.11 -3.93 0.62
CA CYS A 223 -8.27 -2.55 0.24
C CYS A 223 -9.61 -2.40 -0.47
N MET A 224 -10.45 -1.51 0.00
CA MET A 224 -11.73 -1.23 -0.65
C MET A 224 -11.59 -0.16 -1.72
N PRO A 225 -12.52 -0.10 -2.71
CA PRO A 225 -12.47 0.92 -3.75
C PRO A 225 -12.40 2.36 -3.21
N GLU A 226 -13.14 2.66 -2.16
CA GLU A 226 -13.12 3.97 -1.52
C GLU A 226 -11.79 4.29 -0.84
N THR A 227 -11.08 3.29 -0.34
CA THR A 227 -9.73 3.44 0.23
C THR A 227 -8.69 3.64 -0.85
N ALA A 228 -8.82 2.93 -1.98
CA ALA A 228 -7.99 3.16 -3.17
C ALA A 228 -8.20 4.58 -3.75
N GLU A 229 -9.44 5.08 -3.74
CA GLU A 229 -9.74 6.48 -4.11
C GLU A 229 -9.10 7.48 -3.15
N TYR A 230 -9.11 7.21 -1.85
CA TYR A 230 -8.46 8.05 -0.85
C TYR A 230 -6.94 8.09 -1.06
N ILE A 231 -6.30 6.95 -1.32
CA ILE A 231 -4.88 6.88 -1.67
C ILE A 231 -4.61 7.69 -2.94
N ALA A 232 -5.44 7.55 -3.97
CA ALA A 232 -5.29 8.31 -5.21
C ALA A 232 -5.46 9.82 -5.01
N MET A 233 -6.37 10.25 -4.15
CA MET A 233 -6.52 11.66 -3.74
C MET A 233 -5.26 12.16 -3.03
N PHE A 234 -4.68 11.40 -2.13
CA PHE A 234 -3.44 11.75 -1.44
C PHE A 234 -2.29 11.94 -2.44
N ILE A 235 -2.17 11.04 -3.44
CA ILE A 235 -1.19 11.15 -4.53
C ILE A 235 -1.45 12.42 -5.35
N ARG A 236 -2.70 12.69 -5.73
CA ARG A 236 -3.08 13.90 -6.48
C ARG A 236 -2.66 15.17 -5.76
N LYS A 237 -3.01 15.30 -4.47
CA LYS A 237 -2.64 16.46 -3.66
C LYS A 237 -1.12 16.59 -3.50
N SER A 238 -0.41 15.48 -3.39
CA SER A 238 1.06 15.48 -3.37
C SER A 238 1.65 16.01 -4.67
N LEU A 239 1.12 15.59 -5.83
CA LEU A 239 1.54 16.11 -7.14
C LEU A 239 1.25 17.62 -7.25
N GLU A 240 0.04 18.04 -6.91
CA GLU A 240 -0.41 19.44 -7.03
C GLU A 240 0.42 20.39 -6.14
N GLN A 241 0.81 19.96 -4.94
CA GLN A 241 1.46 20.83 -3.98
C GLN A 241 2.99 20.73 -3.98
N ARG A 242 3.56 19.63 -4.49
CA ARG A 242 5.00 19.42 -4.43
C ARG A 242 5.72 19.44 -5.77
N LEU A 243 5.10 18.88 -6.82
CA LEU A 243 5.78 18.78 -8.12
C LEU A 243 5.88 20.14 -8.79
N GLN A 244 7.11 20.59 -9.05
CA GLN A 244 7.39 21.84 -9.73
C GLN A 244 7.48 21.63 -11.25
N VAL A 245 7.42 22.72 -12.00
CA VAL A 245 7.49 22.69 -13.47
C VAL A 245 8.80 22.08 -13.98
N ASP A 246 9.89 22.25 -13.26
CA ASP A 246 11.21 21.70 -13.57
C ASP A 246 11.39 20.24 -13.13
N GLY A 247 10.35 19.61 -12.56
CA GLY A 247 10.38 18.24 -12.07
C GLY A 247 10.89 18.09 -10.64
N SER A 248 11.37 19.15 -10.01
CA SER A 248 11.81 19.14 -8.61
C SER A 248 10.63 19.06 -7.64
N LEU A 249 10.90 18.70 -6.39
CA LEU A 249 9.89 18.54 -5.34
C LEU A 249 10.05 19.62 -4.26
N LYS A 250 9.03 20.46 -4.11
CA LYS A 250 8.94 21.41 -2.99
C LYS A 250 8.70 20.67 -1.68
N LYS A 251 9.38 21.06 -0.60
CA LYS A 251 9.05 20.64 0.76
C LYS A 251 7.79 21.36 1.24
N LEU A 252 6.90 20.63 1.92
CA LEU A 252 5.71 21.20 2.52
C LEU A 252 6.03 21.77 3.90
N THR A 253 5.21 22.70 4.33
CA THR A 253 5.23 23.29 5.66
C THR A 253 3.97 22.84 6.39
N PRO A 254 4.07 22.13 7.53
CA PRO A 254 2.88 21.62 8.22
C PRO A 254 1.85 22.71 8.56
N GLN A 255 2.32 23.94 8.81
CA GLN A 255 1.49 25.09 9.12
C GLN A 255 0.56 25.54 7.98
N ASP A 256 0.88 25.15 6.74
CA ASP A 256 0.04 25.42 5.57
C ASP A 256 -1.12 24.42 5.40
N GLY A 257 -1.12 23.34 6.20
CA GLY A 257 -2.14 22.29 6.15
C GLY A 257 -3.20 22.40 7.25
N TRP A 258 -3.87 21.30 7.44
CA TRP A 258 -4.95 21.09 8.41
C TRP A 258 -4.57 20.04 9.44
N LEU A 259 -5.17 20.13 10.62
CA LEU A 259 -5.11 19.09 11.64
C LEU A 259 -6.50 18.50 11.88
N ALA A 260 -6.55 17.19 12.09
CA ALA A 260 -7.72 16.50 12.60
C ALA A 260 -7.28 15.57 13.74
N CYS A 261 -8.13 15.44 14.75
CA CYS A 261 -7.91 14.53 15.86
C CYS A 261 -7.73 13.09 15.35
N ARG A 262 -6.83 12.35 15.97
CA ARG A 262 -6.70 10.93 15.63
C ARG A 262 -8.00 10.17 15.80
N TYR A 263 -8.17 9.10 15.06
CA TYR A 263 -9.29 8.21 15.24
C TYR A 263 -9.18 7.47 16.57
N ASN A 264 -10.32 7.29 17.20
CA ASN A 264 -10.47 6.50 18.40
C ASN A 264 -11.65 5.56 18.19
N PRO A 265 -11.42 4.30 17.79
CA PRO A 265 -12.49 3.38 17.49
C PRO A 265 -13.31 3.07 18.75
N ASP A 266 -14.61 3.05 18.62
CA ASP A 266 -15.54 2.61 19.67
C ASP A 266 -15.60 1.08 19.79
N LEU A 267 -14.84 0.37 18.94
CA LEU A 267 -14.65 -1.07 18.99
C LEU A 267 -13.50 -1.43 19.90
N GLN A 268 -13.63 -2.60 20.52
CA GLN A 268 -12.50 -3.20 21.21
C GLN A 268 -11.47 -3.65 20.18
N PRO A 269 -10.17 -3.44 20.46
CA PRO A 269 -9.14 -4.10 19.72
C PRO A 269 -9.39 -5.62 19.75
N ASN A 270 -9.27 -6.26 18.64
CA ASN A 270 -9.52 -7.69 18.51
C ASN A 270 -8.30 -8.53 18.90
N ASP A 271 -7.16 -7.89 18.99
CA ASP A 271 -5.86 -8.50 19.29
C ASP A 271 -4.88 -7.43 19.79
N GLY A 272 -3.68 -7.47 19.47
CA GLY A 272 -2.71 -6.44 19.75
C GLY A 272 -2.41 -6.31 21.24
N ASP A 273 -2.41 -5.10 21.72
CA ASP A 273 -2.08 -4.80 23.12
C ASP A 273 -3.28 -4.90 24.07
N GLY A 274 -4.47 -5.20 23.56
CA GLY A 274 -5.71 -5.24 24.34
C GLY A 274 -6.12 -3.88 24.92
N ALA A 275 -5.49 -2.80 24.48
CA ALA A 275 -5.77 -1.48 24.99
C ALA A 275 -7.11 -0.98 24.49
N LYS A 276 -7.84 -0.33 25.36
CA LYS A 276 -9.02 0.46 24.99
C LYS A 276 -8.59 1.89 24.75
N ASP A 277 -9.04 2.42 23.65
CA ASP A 277 -8.79 3.80 23.33
C ASP A 277 -9.95 4.66 23.82
N ASP A 278 -9.82 5.21 25.02
CA ASP A 278 -10.91 5.91 25.72
C ASP A 278 -10.79 7.43 25.63
N ILE A 279 -9.97 7.95 24.73
CA ILE A 279 -9.55 9.34 24.78
C ILE A 279 -10.70 10.31 24.50
N PHE A 280 -11.54 9.98 23.53
CA PHE A 280 -12.64 10.87 23.15
C PHE A 280 -13.96 10.14 22.99
N THR A 281 -14.98 10.69 23.62
CA THR A 281 -16.35 10.40 23.19
C THR A 281 -16.65 11.16 21.90
N ILE A 282 -17.65 10.70 21.15
CA ILE A 282 -18.12 11.35 19.92
C ILE A 282 -18.35 12.85 20.08
N ASN A 283 -18.94 13.27 21.20
CA ASN A 283 -19.31 14.65 21.47
C ASN A 283 -18.15 15.54 21.92
N GLN A 284 -16.98 14.97 22.15
CA GLN A 284 -15.79 15.67 22.64
C GLN A 284 -14.67 15.74 21.59
N ARG A 285 -14.89 15.16 20.40
CA ARG A 285 -13.90 15.15 19.35
C ARG A 285 -13.67 16.56 18.82
N PRO A 286 -12.43 17.09 18.87
CA PRO A 286 -12.11 18.38 18.28
C PRO A 286 -12.40 18.37 16.76
N GLN A 287 -12.94 19.47 16.27
CA GLN A 287 -13.17 19.63 14.83
C GLN A 287 -11.85 19.79 14.08
N ALA A 288 -11.78 19.25 12.88
CA ALA A 288 -10.68 19.51 11.97
C ALA A 288 -10.62 20.99 11.63
N ALA A 289 -9.42 21.56 11.59
CA ALA A 289 -9.20 22.99 11.34
C ALA A 289 -7.83 23.21 10.68
N PRO A 290 -7.58 24.40 10.09
CA PRO A 290 -6.25 24.83 9.70
C PRO A 290 -5.27 24.64 10.85
N TYR A 291 -4.03 24.27 10.55
CA TYR A 291 -3.02 23.93 11.55
C TYR A 291 -2.89 25.01 12.65
N ILE A 292 -2.92 26.28 12.25
CA ILE A 292 -2.76 27.42 13.19
C ILE A 292 -4.01 27.64 14.06
N ASP A 293 -5.19 27.27 13.59
CA ASP A 293 -6.49 27.50 14.24
C ASP A 293 -7.02 26.28 15.01
N TYR A 294 -6.33 25.13 14.91
CA TYR A 294 -6.76 23.89 15.53
C TYR A 294 -6.82 24.01 17.07
N GLN A 295 -8.00 23.71 17.63
CA GLN A 295 -8.28 23.89 19.06
C GLN A 295 -8.06 22.60 19.88
N GLY A 296 -7.84 21.46 19.25
CA GLY A 296 -7.53 20.21 19.93
C GLY A 296 -6.05 20.11 20.31
N ASP A 297 -5.69 19.02 20.96
CA ASP A 297 -4.29 18.70 21.24
C ASP A 297 -3.56 18.32 19.93
N ARG A 298 -2.56 19.11 19.56
CA ARG A 298 -1.74 18.86 18.36
C ARG A 298 -0.88 17.61 18.48
N HIS A 299 -0.60 17.16 19.71
CA HIS A 299 0.12 15.92 19.95
C HIS A 299 -0.76 14.67 19.78
N ASP A 300 -2.06 14.87 19.63
CA ASP A 300 -3.06 13.82 19.40
C ASP A 300 -3.85 14.07 18.10
N ALA A 301 -3.18 14.66 17.12
CA ALA A 301 -3.74 15.01 15.82
C ALA A 301 -2.80 14.63 14.69
N PHE A 302 -3.36 14.35 13.53
CA PHE A 302 -2.64 14.10 12.29
C PHE A 302 -2.79 15.27 11.32
N TRP A 303 -1.83 15.39 10.43
CA TRP A 303 -1.78 16.43 9.43
C TRP A 303 -2.49 16.03 8.14
N TYR A 304 -3.12 16.98 7.48
CA TYR A 304 -3.79 16.80 6.18
C TYR A 304 -3.49 17.98 5.27
N PHE A 305 -3.52 17.77 3.96
CA PHE A 305 -3.19 18.80 2.98
C PHE A 305 -4.10 20.02 3.07
N ASP A 306 -5.38 19.81 3.27
CA ASP A 306 -6.42 20.84 3.22
C ASP A 306 -7.71 20.36 3.88
N GLN A 307 -8.72 21.23 3.83
CA GLN A 307 -10.04 20.98 4.37
C GLN A 307 -10.71 19.76 3.73
N GLU A 308 -10.66 19.63 2.39
CA GLU A 308 -11.28 18.53 1.67
C GLU A 308 -10.82 17.18 2.23
N MET A 309 -9.50 17.03 2.41
CA MET A 309 -8.94 15.77 2.91
C MET A 309 -9.27 15.53 4.38
N ALA A 310 -9.18 16.55 5.22
CA ALA A 310 -9.50 16.44 6.64
C ALA A 310 -10.98 16.09 6.86
N GLU A 311 -11.89 16.77 6.17
CA GLU A 311 -13.34 16.48 6.26
C GLU A 311 -13.70 15.11 5.70
N LEU A 312 -13.09 14.68 4.59
CA LEU A 312 -13.29 13.33 4.06
C LEU A 312 -12.83 12.27 5.06
N THR A 313 -11.71 12.50 5.73
CA THR A 313 -11.23 11.59 6.78
C THR A 313 -12.22 11.48 7.93
N GLU A 314 -12.76 12.61 8.41
CA GLU A 314 -13.79 12.63 9.45
C GLU A 314 -15.08 11.94 8.99
N ALA A 315 -15.48 12.11 7.73
CA ALA A 315 -16.65 11.43 7.15
C ALA A 315 -16.44 9.90 7.12
N ARG A 316 -15.23 9.43 6.76
CA ARG A 316 -14.89 8.01 6.80
C ARG A 316 -15.02 7.44 8.21
N TYR A 317 -14.57 8.16 9.23
CA TYR A 317 -14.71 7.73 10.62
C TYR A 317 -16.17 7.67 11.08
N ALA A 318 -17.02 8.54 10.54
CA ALA A 318 -18.44 8.56 10.86
C ALA A 318 -19.22 7.38 10.24
N GLU A 319 -18.72 6.76 9.18
CA GLU A 319 -19.44 5.69 8.46
C GLU A 319 -19.74 4.47 9.32
N THR A 320 -18.85 4.11 10.23
CA THR A 320 -18.98 2.92 11.07
C THR A 320 -19.43 3.23 12.49
N ARG A 321 -19.46 4.51 12.86
CA ARG A 321 -19.77 4.96 14.21
C ARG A 321 -21.18 4.55 14.65
N GLY A 322 -21.27 3.90 15.81
CA GLY A 322 -22.55 3.44 16.38
C GLY A 322 -23.18 2.24 15.67
N LYS A 323 -22.58 1.72 14.61
CA LYS A 323 -23.05 0.51 13.94
C LYS A 323 -22.57 -0.75 14.63
N LEU A 324 -23.39 -1.79 14.58
CA LEU A 324 -23.09 -3.09 15.16
C LEU A 324 -22.12 -3.89 14.28
N VAL A 325 -21.31 -4.74 14.88
CA VAL A 325 -20.53 -5.75 14.18
C VAL A 325 -21.41 -6.99 13.95
N ARG A 326 -21.44 -7.49 12.72
CA ARG A 326 -22.05 -8.77 12.36
C ARG A 326 -20.95 -9.72 11.89
N PRO A 327 -20.46 -10.60 12.76
CA PRO A 327 -19.35 -11.49 12.41
C PRO A 327 -19.63 -12.28 11.14
N LEU A 328 -18.59 -12.49 10.34
CA LEU A 328 -18.59 -13.37 9.18
C LEU A 328 -17.86 -14.66 9.58
N GLU A 329 -18.59 -15.80 9.50
CA GLU A 329 -17.96 -17.08 9.71
C GLU A 329 -16.87 -17.34 8.69
N LYS A 330 -15.79 -18.00 9.11
CA LYS A 330 -14.66 -18.31 8.23
C LYS A 330 -15.13 -19.21 7.08
N PRO A 331 -15.02 -18.76 5.82
CA PRO A 331 -15.44 -19.55 4.69
C PRO A 331 -14.60 -20.82 4.52
N THR A 332 -15.23 -21.87 4.00
CA THR A 332 -14.53 -23.09 3.59
C THR A 332 -14.25 -23.06 2.10
N TYR A 333 -13.23 -23.79 1.67
CA TYR A 333 -12.94 -23.93 0.25
C TYR A 333 -12.59 -25.37 -0.13
N THR A 334 -12.72 -25.69 -1.40
CA THR A 334 -12.30 -26.96 -2.01
C THR A 334 -11.44 -26.69 -3.23
N ILE A 335 -10.52 -27.61 -3.52
CA ILE A 335 -9.67 -27.55 -4.70
C ILE A 335 -10.05 -28.70 -5.63
N SER A 336 -10.21 -28.43 -6.93
CA SER A 336 -10.49 -29.46 -7.92
C SER A 336 -9.36 -30.50 -7.98
N ALA A 337 -9.69 -31.73 -8.40
CA ALA A 337 -8.74 -32.85 -8.45
C ALA A 337 -7.50 -32.56 -9.33
N ASP A 338 -7.66 -31.73 -10.35
CA ASP A 338 -6.57 -31.30 -11.24
C ASP A 338 -5.77 -30.09 -10.70
N GLY A 339 -6.13 -29.57 -9.52
CA GLY A 339 -5.47 -28.42 -8.88
C GLY A 339 -5.68 -27.08 -9.58
N LYS A 340 -6.59 -26.98 -10.56
CA LYS A 340 -6.74 -25.79 -11.40
C LYS A 340 -7.85 -24.84 -10.97
N ARG A 341 -8.73 -25.28 -10.07
CA ARG A 341 -9.86 -24.48 -9.59
C ARG A 341 -9.96 -24.53 -8.09
N VAL A 342 -10.32 -23.37 -7.52
CA VAL A 342 -10.70 -23.24 -6.12
C VAL A 342 -12.15 -22.81 -6.06
N SER A 343 -12.96 -23.55 -5.29
CA SER A 343 -14.35 -23.19 -5.02
C SER A 343 -14.47 -22.78 -3.56
N VAL A 344 -15.06 -21.62 -3.32
CA VAL A 344 -15.25 -21.04 -1.97
C VAL A 344 -16.73 -21.09 -1.63
N ASN A 345 -17.04 -21.56 -0.43
CA ASN A 345 -18.40 -21.61 0.08
C ASN A 345 -18.66 -20.40 0.98
N VAL A 346 -19.49 -19.48 0.51
CA VAL A 346 -19.90 -18.26 1.23
C VAL A 346 -21.42 -18.06 1.12
N PRO A 347 -22.05 -17.38 2.08
CA PRO A 347 -23.43 -16.94 1.98
C PRO A 347 -23.69 -16.05 0.76
N ALA A 348 -24.95 -15.99 0.31
CA ALA A 348 -25.34 -15.25 -0.88
C ALA A 348 -25.10 -13.71 -0.76
N ASP A 349 -25.09 -13.18 0.47
CA ASP A 349 -24.83 -11.77 0.78
C ASP A 349 -23.34 -11.45 1.00
N VAL A 350 -22.46 -12.41 0.65
CA VAL A 350 -21.00 -12.29 0.80
C VAL A 350 -20.35 -12.39 -0.57
N HIS A 351 -19.47 -11.47 -0.90
CA HIS A 351 -18.63 -11.57 -2.09
C HIS A 351 -17.17 -11.87 -1.72
N VAL A 352 -16.42 -12.42 -2.67
CA VAL A 352 -15.03 -12.82 -2.45
C VAL A 352 -14.14 -12.19 -3.50
N GLU A 353 -13.02 -11.56 -3.04
CA GLU A 353 -12.03 -10.93 -3.90
C GLU A 353 -10.66 -11.59 -3.72
N VAL A 354 -9.79 -11.44 -4.71
CA VAL A 354 -8.40 -11.91 -4.66
C VAL A 354 -7.53 -10.81 -4.08
N ILE A 355 -6.81 -11.11 -3.00
CA ILE A 355 -5.81 -10.22 -2.42
C ILE A 355 -4.47 -10.41 -3.15
N SER A 356 -3.99 -11.64 -3.19
CA SER A 356 -2.70 -11.96 -3.79
C SER A 356 -2.61 -13.42 -4.23
N GLY A 357 -1.61 -13.69 -5.07
CA GLY A 357 -1.33 -15.03 -5.59
C GLY A 357 -2.00 -15.31 -6.93
N PRO A 358 -1.78 -16.53 -7.47
CA PRO A 358 -2.11 -16.87 -8.84
C PRO A 358 -3.55 -17.32 -9.05
N LEU A 359 -4.49 -16.72 -8.36
CA LEU A 359 -5.91 -16.95 -8.58
C LEU A 359 -6.53 -15.81 -9.39
N ARG A 360 -7.40 -16.17 -10.31
CA ARG A 360 -8.26 -15.25 -11.04
C ARG A 360 -9.72 -15.56 -10.72
N LYS A 361 -10.47 -14.55 -10.34
CA LYS A 361 -11.91 -14.67 -10.08
C LYS A 361 -12.66 -14.98 -11.39
N VAL A 362 -13.42 -16.06 -11.39
CA VAL A 362 -14.35 -16.43 -12.47
C VAL A 362 -15.76 -15.97 -12.11
N ASN A 363 -16.15 -16.22 -10.88
CA ASN A 363 -17.39 -15.72 -10.27
C ASN A 363 -17.19 -15.66 -8.74
N ASN A 364 -18.24 -15.32 -8.00
CA ASN A 364 -18.16 -15.14 -6.55
C ASN A 364 -17.75 -16.39 -5.75
N HIS A 365 -17.88 -17.56 -6.33
CA HIS A 365 -17.61 -18.84 -5.68
C HIS A 365 -16.47 -19.64 -6.34
N THR A 366 -15.99 -19.20 -7.50
CA THR A 366 -15.04 -19.99 -8.31
C THR A 366 -13.86 -19.12 -8.73
N PHE A 367 -12.67 -19.64 -8.51
CA PHE A 367 -11.41 -19.04 -8.88
C PHE A 367 -10.58 -20.04 -9.68
N GLU A 368 -9.90 -19.58 -10.72
CA GLU A 368 -9.00 -20.39 -11.54
C GLU A 368 -7.55 -20.05 -11.26
N VAL A 369 -6.73 -21.10 -11.21
CA VAL A 369 -5.27 -20.95 -11.16
C VAL A 369 -4.78 -20.58 -12.55
N TYR A 370 -4.01 -19.51 -12.64
CA TYR A 370 -3.37 -19.08 -13.89
C TYR A 370 -1.85 -18.98 -13.70
N PRO A 371 -1.07 -19.04 -14.78
CA PRO A 371 0.36 -18.80 -14.69
C PRO A 371 0.65 -17.44 -14.09
N TYR A 372 1.49 -17.45 -13.07
CA TYR A 372 1.88 -16.26 -12.32
C TYR A 372 3.40 -16.27 -12.21
N GLU A 373 4.06 -15.29 -12.81
CA GLU A 373 5.52 -15.35 -12.98
C GLU A 373 6.28 -15.15 -11.68
N SER A 374 5.69 -14.43 -10.72
CA SER A 374 6.37 -14.09 -9.48
C SER A 374 6.19 -15.13 -8.39
N GLY A 375 7.25 -15.81 -8.00
CA GLY A 375 7.27 -16.65 -6.81
C GLY A 375 6.68 -18.06 -6.96
N LEU A 376 6.10 -18.42 -8.11
CA LEU A 376 5.52 -19.73 -8.34
C LEU A 376 6.54 -20.86 -8.37
N ASP A 377 7.75 -20.54 -8.68
CA ASP A 377 8.86 -21.46 -8.77
C ASP A 377 9.70 -21.53 -7.50
N ASN A 378 9.23 -20.97 -6.40
CA ASN A 378 9.90 -21.12 -5.11
C ASN A 378 9.74 -22.56 -4.59
N PRO A 379 10.81 -23.38 -4.59
CA PRO A 379 10.71 -24.77 -4.19
C PRO A 379 10.50 -24.97 -2.69
N LYS A 380 10.68 -23.91 -1.90
CA LYS A 380 10.61 -23.95 -0.43
C LYS A 380 9.24 -23.56 0.12
N ARG A 381 8.37 -22.96 -0.68
CA ARG A 381 7.03 -22.56 -0.25
C ARG A 381 5.95 -23.43 -0.82
N SER A 382 4.97 -23.78 0.00
CA SER A 382 3.67 -24.25 -0.46
C SER A 382 3.02 -23.14 -1.27
N PHE A 383 2.39 -23.48 -2.37
CA PHE A 383 1.67 -22.52 -3.17
C PHE A 383 0.49 -21.98 -2.37
N THR A 384 0.45 -20.67 -2.20
CA THR A 384 -0.55 -20.01 -1.36
C THR A 384 -1.14 -18.82 -2.11
N SER A 385 -2.46 -18.70 -2.07
CA SER A 385 -3.19 -17.50 -2.45
C SER A 385 -4.01 -16.99 -1.29
N TRP A 386 -4.20 -15.68 -1.27
CA TRP A 386 -5.05 -15.04 -0.29
C TRP A 386 -6.29 -14.45 -0.97
N LEU A 387 -7.43 -14.77 -0.42
CA LEU A 387 -8.72 -14.23 -0.78
C LEU A 387 -9.30 -13.50 0.43
N ILE A 388 -10.25 -12.61 0.19
CA ILE A 388 -11.04 -11.95 1.23
C ILE A 388 -12.52 -12.13 0.95
N ALA A 389 -13.25 -12.64 1.92
CA ALA A 389 -14.70 -12.67 1.92
C ALA A 389 -15.23 -11.39 2.57
N ILE A 390 -16.16 -10.73 1.93
CA ILE A 390 -16.66 -9.42 2.30
C ILE A 390 -18.19 -9.47 2.35
N ARG A 391 -18.76 -9.06 3.46
CA ARG A 391 -20.17 -8.72 3.58
C ARG A 391 -20.28 -7.22 3.73
N ASP A 392 -20.94 -6.57 2.81
CA ASP A 392 -21.11 -5.12 2.86
C ASP A 392 -21.86 -4.67 4.11
N GLY A 393 -21.52 -3.48 4.58
CA GLY A 393 -22.24 -2.81 5.66
C GLY A 393 -23.57 -2.25 5.19
N ASP A 394 -24.42 -1.95 6.15
CA ASP A 394 -25.72 -1.28 5.92
C ASP A 394 -25.93 -0.17 6.97
N SER A 395 -27.16 0.32 7.12
CA SER A 395 -27.49 1.36 8.09
C SER A 395 -27.30 0.92 9.54
N LYS A 396 -27.32 -0.39 9.83
CA LYS A 396 -27.26 -0.97 11.18
C LYS A 396 -25.94 -1.65 11.47
N TYR A 397 -25.31 -2.26 10.45
CA TYR A 397 -24.13 -3.08 10.62
C TYR A 397 -22.94 -2.52 9.86
N LYS A 398 -21.76 -2.64 10.44
CA LYS A 398 -20.48 -2.40 9.77
C LYS A 398 -20.24 -3.46 8.70
N ARG A 399 -19.38 -3.19 7.72
CA ARG A 399 -18.82 -4.20 6.82
C ARG A 399 -18.19 -5.31 7.67
N ALA A 400 -18.29 -6.54 7.24
CA ALA A 400 -17.59 -7.67 7.83
C ALA A 400 -16.67 -8.30 6.81
N VAL A 401 -15.45 -8.62 7.20
CA VAL A 401 -14.41 -9.17 6.34
C VAL A 401 -13.81 -10.42 6.97
N GLN A 402 -13.40 -11.38 6.13
CA GLN A 402 -12.75 -12.60 6.60
C GLN A 402 -11.71 -13.08 5.58
N PRO A 403 -10.41 -13.05 5.91
CA PRO A 403 -9.38 -13.56 5.02
C PRO A 403 -9.43 -15.08 4.89
N ILE A 404 -9.10 -15.58 3.71
CA ILE A 404 -9.08 -16.99 3.36
C ILE A 404 -7.70 -17.32 2.79
N GLU A 405 -6.90 -18.07 3.52
CA GLU A 405 -5.65 -18.59 3.03
C GLU A 405 -5.92 -19.90 2.26
N VAL A 406 -5.69 -19.90 0.96
CA VAL A 406 -5.81 -21.05 0.09
C VAL A 406 -4.46 -21.68 -0.15
N LYS A 407 -4.23 -22.89 0.34
CA LYS A 407 -2.99 -23.66 0.14
C LYS A 407 -3.25 -24.77 -0.87
N PHE A 408 -2.49 -24.79 -1.94
CA PHE A 408 -2.64 -25.83 -2.97
C PHE A 408 -1.27 -26.22 -3.57
N PRO A 409 -1.17 -27.45 -4.11
CA PRO A 409 0.06 -27.88 -4.77
C PRO A 409 0.41 -26.94 -5.92
N ASN A 410 1.68 -26.57 -6.04
CA ASN A 410 2.12 -25.76 -7.17
C ASN A 410 1.89 -26.54 -8.48
N PRO A 411 0.96 -26.12 -9.37
CA PRO A 411 0.64 -26.85 -10.58
C PRO A 411 1.77 -26.82 -11.63
N LEU A 412 2.79 -25.97 -11.40
CA LEU A 412 3.94 -25.84 -12.28
C LEU A 412 5.13 -26.72 -11.83
N LYS A 413 5.03 -27.38 -10.67
CA LYS A 413 5.97 -28.44 -10.31
C LYS A 413 5.59 -29.71 -11.06
N LYS A 414 6.30 -29.98 -12.13
CA LYS A 414 6.34 -31.31 -12.74
C LYS A 414 7.32 -32.20 -12.00
#